data_16c42d09425ccdf0054d61706aa2cf87
#
_entry.id   16c42d09425ccdf0054d61706aa2cf87
#
_cell.length_a   1.000
_cell.length_b   1.000
_cell.length_c   1.000
_cell.angle_alpha   90.00
_cell.angle_beta   90.00
_cell.angle_gamma   90.00
#
_symmetry.space_group_name_H-M   'P 1'
#
loop_
_entity.id
_entity.type
_entity.pdbx_description
1 polymer ?
#
loop_
_entity_poly.entity_id
_entity_poly.type
_entity_poly.pdbx_seq_one_letter_code
_entity_poly.pdbx_strand_id
1 'polypeptide(L)'
;MDVDASIEQVTGILVREGLRYQMSADGRTHRLLFGSAAVFIDFNEWQDDSVVITVHSPVLQDIDSASAGAAQALNMLNDLNRSFFFVKFTYREGILIARYDLLGETLQAGELVNALFEIAGAADRLDDELAEVLGGKPYEVKAEEWSGD
;
A
#
# COMPACT_ATOMS: atom_id res chain seq x y z
N MET A 1 -19.01 12.86 -1.02
CA MET A 1 -18.59 11.73 -0.17
C MET A 1 -17.52 12.22 0.79
N ASP A 2 -17.66 11.92 2.06
CA ASP A 2 -16.63 12.24 3.04
C ASP A 2 -15.79 11.01 3.39
N VAL A 3 -14.74 11.22 4.19
CA VAL A 3 -13.81 10.14 4.57
C VAL A 3 -14.53 9.04 5.34
N ASP A 4 -15.42 9.39 6.27
CA ASP A 4 -16.13 8.39 7.07
C ASP A 4 -17.03 7.50 6.21
N ALA A 5 -17.75 8.08 5.24
CA ALA A 5 -18.56 7.32 4.30
C ALA A 5 -17.70 6.41 3.43
N SER A 6 -16.53 6.87 3.03
CA SER A 6 -15.58 6.08 2.24
C SER A 6 -15.03 4.90 3.04
N ILE A 7 -14.70 5.12 4.32
CA ILE A 7 -14.26 4.05 5.22
C ILE A 7 -15.35 2.97 5.36
N GLU A 8 -16.60 3.38 5.56
CA GLU A 8 -17.73 2.45 5.66
C GLU A 8 -17.92 1.65 4.38
N GLN A 9 -17.80 2.30 3.23
CA GLN A 9 -17.92 1.65 1.92
C GLN A 9 -16.85 0.57 1.74
N VAL A 10 -15.59 0.92 2.01
CA VAL A 10 -14.48 -0.03 1.91
C VAL A 10 -14.66 -1.19 2.88
N THR A 11 -15.00 -0.89 4.13
CA THR A 11 -15.25 -1.92 5.14
C THR A 11 -16.34 -2.89 4.68
N GLY A 12 -17.43 -2.36 4.12
CA GLY A 12 -18.52 -3.17 3.59
C GLY A 12 -18.07 -4.09 2.45
N ILE A 13 -17.21 -3.59 1.55
CA ILE A 13 -16.65 -4.40 0.47
C ILE A 13 -15.79 -5.53 1.04
N LEU A 14 -14.89 -5.22 1.97
CA LEU A 14 -13.99 -6.21 2.57
C LEU A 14 -14.79 -7.33 3.24
N VAL A 15 -15.84 -6.98 3.99
CA VAL A 15 -16.71 -7.96 4.65
C VAL A 15 -17.41 -8.85 3.62
N ARG A 16 -18.00 -8.25 2.58
CA ARG A 16 -18.73 -9.02 1.55
C ARG A 16 -17.81 -9.95 0.76
N GLU A 17 -16.57 -9.52 0.53
CA GLU A 17 -15.58 -10.32 -0.20
C GLU A 17 -14.86 -11.34 0.70
N GLY A 18 -15.17 -11.37 1.99
CA GLY A 18 -14.56 -12.31 2.93
C GLY A 18 -13.10 -12.04 3.23
N LEU A 19 -12.66 -10.78 3.09
CA LEU A 19 -11.28 -10.38 3.35
C LEU A 19 -11.12 -9.92 4.79
N ARG A 20 -10.20 -10.54 5.50
CA ARG A 20 -9.88 -10.18 6.89
C ARG A 20 -9.08 -8.89 6.92
N TYR A 21 -9.42 -8.03 7.84
CA TYR A 21 -8.74 -6.76 8.02
C TYR A 21 -8.64 -6.39 9.50
N GLN A 22 -7.70 -5.53 9.79
CA GLN A 22 -7.55 -4.90 11.11
C GLN A 22 -7.65 -3.40 10.94
N MET A 23 -8.08 -2.71 12.00
CA MET A 23 -8.19 -1.24 11.98
C MET A 23 -7.12 -0.63 12.87
N SER A 24 -6.61 0.54 12.47
CA SER A 24 -5.77 1.37 13.32
C SER A 24 -6.56 1.87 14.53
N ALA A 25 -5.86 2.33 15.57
CA ALA A 25 -6.48 2.81 16.81
C ALA A 25 -7.46 3.95 16.56
N ASP A 26 -7.19 4.82 15.58
CA ASP A 26 -8.07 5.94 15.19
C ASP A 26 -9.18 5.54 14.23
N GLY A 27 -9.23 4.28 13.79
CA GLY A 27 -10.25 3.78 12.88
C GLY A 27 -10.15 4.30 11.45
N ARG A 28 -9.00 4.84 11.04
CA ARG A 28 -8.86 5.49 9.74
C ARG A 28 -8.04 4.71 8.72
N THR A 29 -7.34 3.67 9.15
CA THR A 29 -6.52 2.84 8.27
C THR A 29 -6.88 1.37 8.44
N HIS A 30 -7.13 0.69 7.32
CA HIS A 30 -7.28 -0.76 7.31
C HIS A 30 -5.92 -1.39 7.05
N ARG A 31 -5.65 -2.52 7.69
CA ARG A 31 -4.48 -3.35 7.41
C ARG A 31 -4.93 -4.75 7.06
N LEU A 32 -4.45 -5.26 5.93
CA LEU A 32 -4.68 -6.64 5.49
C LEU A 32 -3.33 -7.35 5.37
N LEU A 33 -3.28 -8.61 5.74
CA LEU A 33 -2.07 -9.41 5.65
C LEU A 33 -2.23 -10.45 4.56
N PHE A 34 -1.34 -10.44 3.58
CA PHE A 34 -1.29 -11.40 2.48
C PHE A 34 0.07 -12.10 2.54
N GLY A 35 0.12 -13.25 3.22
CA GLY A 35 1.40 -13.90 3.48
C GLY A 35 2.31 -13.01 4.30
N SER A 36 3.49 -12.67 3.78
CA SER A 36 4.44 -11.77 4.43
C SER A 36 4.18 -10.29 4.14
N ALA A 37 3.30 -9.98 3.19
CA ALA A 37 3.01 -8.60 2.79
C ALA A 37 1.92 -8.00 3.67
N ALA A 38 2.17 -6.78 4.17
CA ALA A 38 1.17 -5.97 4.85
C ALA A 38 0.65 -4.91 3.87
N VAL A 39 -0.65 -4.90 3.65
CA VAL A 39 -1.30 -3.93 2.76
C VAL A 39 -2.17 -3.01 3.60
N PHE A 40 -2.02 -1.72 3.38
CA PHE A 40 -2.73 -0.68 4.10
C PHE A 40 -3.68 0.07 3.16
N ILE A 41 -4.81 0.47 3.69
CA ILE A 41 -5.78 1.30 2.96
C ILE A 41 -5.96 2.59 3.75
N ASP A 42 -5.59 3.71 3.14
CA ASP A 42 -5.75 5.04 3.70
C ASP A 42 -6.73 5.87 2.88
N PHE A 43 -7.26 6.91 3.51
CA PHE A 43 -8.30 7.76 2.94
C PHE A 43 -7.88 9.22 3.07
N ASN A 44 -7.91 9.95 1.97
CA ASN A 44 -7.55 11.36 1.96
C ASN A 44 -8.61 12.18 1.25
N GLU A 45 -8.96 13.30 1.82
CA GLU A 45 -9.81 14.27 1.14
C GLU A 45 -9.09 14.79 -0.10
N TRP A 46 -9.82 14.89 -1.20
CA TRP A 46 -9.28 15.39 -2.47
C TRP A 46 -10.35 16.23 -3.16
N GLN A 47 -10.01 17.48 -3.44
CA GLN A 47 -10.95 18.46 -3.99
C GLN A 47 -12.23 18.55 -3.13
N ASP A 48 -13.24 19.23 -3.64
CA ASP A 48 -14.51 19.37 -2.95
C ASP A 48 -15.30 18.07 -3.03
N ASP A 49 -15.66 17.54 -1.87
CA ASP A 49 -16.50 16.35 -1.73
C ASP A 49 -15.98 15.08 -2.36
N SER A 50 -14.65 14.98 -2.57
CA SER A 50 -14.02 13.79 -3.12
C SER A 50 -13.06 13.15 -2.12
N VAL A 51 -12.90 11.83 -2.23
CA VAL A 51 -11.97 11.06 -1.40
C VAL A 51 -11.10 10.18 -2.30
N VAL A 52 -9.78 10.25 -2.09
CA VAL A 52 -8.84 9.30 -2.70
C VAL A 52 -8.56 8.20 -1.71
N ILE A 53 -8.73 6.97 -2.14
CA ILE A 53 -8.42 5.77 -1.39
C ILE A 53 -7.06 5.28 -1.87
N THR A 54 -6.08 5.20 -0.98
CA THR A 54 -4.74 4.73 -1.32
C THR A 54 -4.52 3.35 -0.72
N VAL A 55 -4.30 2.38 -1.59
CA VAL A 55 -3.89 1.03 -1.23
C VAL A 55 -2.37 0.97 -1.38
N HIS A 56 -1.66 0.66 -0.31
CA HIS A 56 -0.20 0.68 -0.37
C HIS A 56 0.44 -0.41 0.49
N SER A 57 1.67 -0.74 0.17
CA SER A 57 2.46 -1.70 0.94
C SER A 57 3.93 -1.26 0.94
N PRO A 58 4.58 -1.22 2.10
CA PRO A 58 6.02 -1.02 2.14
C PRO A 58 6.72 -2.27 1.62
N VAL A 59 7.54 -2.11 0.60
CA VAL A 59 8.30 -3.21 -0.02
C VAL A 59 9.62 -3.42 0.70
N LEU A 60 10.37 -2.34 0.90
CA LEU A 60 11.66 -2.34 1.60
C LEU A 60 11.70 -1.22 2.63
N GLN A 61 12.45 -1.44 3.69
CA GLN A 61 12.77 -0.44 4.70
C GLN A 61 14.27 -0.41 4.96
N ASP A 62 14.72 0.60 5.68
CA ASP A 62 16.11 0.76 6.09
C ASP A 62 17.10 0.82 4.92
N ILE A 63 16.67 1.39 3.79
CA ILE A 63 17.57 1.71 2.69
C ILE A 63 18.39 2.93 3.12
N ASP A 64 19.72 2.82 3.11
CA ASP A 64 20.60 3.92 3.49
C ASP A 64 20.58 5.02 2.45
N SER A 65 19.93 6.15 2.77
CA SER A 65 19.78 7.28 1.86
C SER A 65 21.06 8.04 1.58
N ALA A 66 22.12 7.80 2.36
CA ALA A 66 23.44 8.40 2.13
C ALA A 66 24.33 7.51 1.24
N SER A 67 23.88 6.32 0.88
CA SER A 67 24.67 5.34 0.13
C SER A 67 24.39 5.42 -1.38
N ALA A 68 25.19 4.67 -2.16
CA ALA A 68 24.95 4.47 -3.58
C ALA A 68 23.60 3.77 -3.83
N GLY A 69 23.08 3.01 -2.85
CA GLY A 69 21.78 2.36 -2.92
C GLY A 69 20.62 3.34 -3.10
N ALA A 70 20.71 4.53 -2.49
CA ALA A 70 19.68 5.55 -2.65
C ALA A 70 19.58 6.06 -4.09
N ALA A 71 20.72 6.29 -4.74
CA ALA A 71 20.75 6.72 -6.15
C ALA A 71 20.23 5.61 -7.05
N GLN A 72 20.58 4.35 -6.79
CA GLN A 72 20.06 3.21 -7.53
C GLN A 72 18.55 3.07 -7.33
N ALA A 73 18.04 3.33 -6.12
CA ALA A 73 16.61 3.28 -5.84
C ALA A 73 15.85 4.22 -6.75
N LEU A 74 16.32 5.46 -6.92
CA LEU A 74 15.67 6.45 -7.80
C LEU A 74 15.65 6.00 -9.26
N ASN A 75 16.74 5.40 -9.74
CA ASN A 75 16.81 4.87 -11.10
C ASN A 75 15.85 3.69 -11.29
N MET A 76 15.81 2.79 -10.32
CA MET A 76 14.93 1.61 -10.38
C MET A 76 13.45 1.99 -10.27
N LEU A 77 13.11 3.05 -9.52
CA LEU A 77 11.75 3.56 -9.46
C LEU A 77 11.22 3.92 -10.85
N ASN A 78 12.06 4.56 -11.65
CA ASN A 78 11.66 4.93 -13.00
C ASN A 78 11.35 3.68 -13.84
N ASP A 79 12.16 2.65 -13.74
CA ASP A 79 11.96 1.40 -14.49
C ASP A 79 10.73 0.64 -13.98
N LEU A 80 10.53 0.55 -12.68
CA LEU A 80 9.36 -0.09 -12.08
C LEU A 80 8.07 0.62 -12.48
N ASN A 81 8.06 1.95 -12.39
CA ASN A 81 6.88 2.75 -12.76
C ASN A 81 6.53 2.66 -14.24
N ARG A 82 7.53 2.39 -15.09
CA ARG A 82 7.28 2.14 -16.52
C ARG A 82 6.77 0.74 -16.80
N SER A 83 7.14 -0.24 -15.97
CA SER A 83 6.84 -1.66 -16.19
C SER A 83 5.49 -2.08 -15.63
N PHE A 84 5.05 -1.47 -14.54
CA PHE A 84 3.80 -1.82 -13.88
C PHE A 84 2.67 -0.93 -14.36
N PHE A 85 1.52 -1.54 -14.65
CA PHE A 85 0.29 -0.80 -14.87
C PHE A 85 -0.37 -0.54 -13.50
N PHE A 86 -0.90 0.66 -13.30
CA PHE A 86 -1.66 1.07 -12.12
C PHE A 86 -0.88 1.19 -10.82
N VAL A 87 0.15 0.40 -10.61
CA VAL A 87 0.98 0.44 -9.41
C VAL A 87 2.08 1.48 -9.58
N LYS A 88 2.21 2.35 -8.59
CA LYS A 88 3.23 3.38 -8.53
C LYS A 88 4.18 3.07 -7.38
N PHE A 89 5.48 3.23 -7.62
CA PHE A 89 6.52 3.00 -6.62
C PHE A 89 7.11 4.34 -6.20
N THR A 90 7.20 4.56 -4.90
CA THR A 90 7.77 5.78 -4.34
C THR A 90 8.81 5.45 -3.28
N TYR A 91 9.82 6.31 -3.18
CA TYR A 91 10.88 6.19 -2.19
C TYR A 91 10.90 7.44 -1.32
N ARG A 92 10.94 7.24 -0.01
CA ARG A 92 11.06 8.33 0.94
C ARG A 92 11.70 7.84 2.23
N GLU A 93 12.76 8.53 2.64
CA GLU A 93 13.39 8.30 3.94
C GLU A 93 13.74 6.83 4.20
N GLY A 94 14.32 6.18 3.21
CA GLY A 94 14.76 4.79 3.33
C GLY A 94 13.68 3.74 3.13
N ILE A 95 12.46 4.14 2.77
CA ILE A 95 11.33 3.23 2.56
C ILE A 95 10.88 3.28 1.11
N LEU A 96 10.81 2.11 0.48
CA LEU A 96 10.25 1.93 -0.85
C LEU A 96 8.82 1.39 -0.71
N ILE A 97 7.86 2.09 -1.28
CA ILE A 97 6.44 1.79 -1.15
C ILE A 97 5.82 1.55 -2.53
N ALA A 98 5.01 0.51 -2.65
CA ALA A 98 4.11 0.29 -3.78
C ALA A 98 2.74 0.85 -3.41
N ARG A 99 2.12 1.63 -4.30
CA ARG A 99 0.82 2.24 -4.02
C ARG A 99 -0.09 2.25 -5.26
N TYR A 100 -1.39 2.30 -4.98
CA TYR A 100 -2.45 2.30 -5.99
C TYR A 100 -3.55 3.23 -5.48
N ASP A 101 -3.87 4.26 -6.23
CA ASP A 101 -4.88 5.25 -5.84
C ASP A 101 -6.20 5.00 -6.56
N LEU A 102 -7.28 5.04 -5.80
CA LEU A 102 -8.65 4.82 -6.29
C LEU A 102 -9.53 6.01 -5.92
N LEU A 103 -10.51 6.31 -6.74
CA LEU A 103 -11.45 7.38 -6.45
C LEU A 103 -12.65 6.80 -5.67
N GLY A 104 -12.94 7.39 -4.51
CA GLY A 104 -13.95 6.86 -3.60
C GLY A 104 -15.37 6.90 -4.17
N GLU A 105 -15.73 7.98 -4.86
CA GLU A 105 -17.09 8.18 -5.38
C GLU A 105 -17.51 7.13 -6.39
N THR A 106 -16.56 6.60 -7.16
CA THR A 106 -16.85 5.64 -8.23
C THR A 106 -16.32 4.25 -7.94
N LEU A 107 -15.94 3.99 -6.70
CA LEU A 107 -15.32 2.71 -6.31
C LEU A 107 -16.26 1.53 -6.55
N GLN A 108 -15.74 0.53 -7.27
CA GLN A 108 -16.38 -0.76 -7.45
C GLN A 108 -15.64 -1.81 -6.61
N ALA A 109 -16.37 -2.80 -6.12
CA ALA A 109 -15.76 -3.88 -5.32
C ALA A 109 -14.61 -4.56 -6.05
N GLY A 110 -14.76 -4.84 -7.34
CA GLY A 110 -13.72 -5.46 -8.15
C GLY A 110 -12.46 -4.61 -8.28
N GLU A 111 -12.60 -3.29 -8.34
CA GLU A 111 -11.45 -2.39 -8.39
C GLU A 111 -10.63 -2.45 -7.09
N LEU A 112 -11.30 -2.44 -5.95
CA LEU A 112 -10.64 -2.51 -4.65
C LEU A 112 -9.92 -3.86 -4.49
N VAL A 113 -10.60 -4.95 -4.80
CA VAL A 113 -10.02 -6.31 -4.71
C VAL A 113 -8.80 -6.42 -5.62
N ASN A 114 -8.91 -5.93 -6.85
CA ASN A 114 -7.80 -5.93 -7.79
C ASN A 114 -6.62 -5.12 -7.26
N ALA A 115 -6.87 -3.93 -6.71
CA ALA A 115 -5.80 -3.09 -6.14
C ALA A 115 -5.09 -3.80 -4.98
N LEU A 116 -5.83 -4.45 -4.10
CA LEU A 116 -5.26 -5.20 -2.98
C LEU A 116 -4.33 -6.32 -3.44
N PHE A 117 -4.76 -7.12 -4.41
CA PHE A 117 -3.95 -8.22 -4.93
C PHE A 117 -2.76 -7.74 -5.77
N GLU A 118 -2.92 -6.66 -6.53
CA GLU A 118 -1.82 -6.08 -7.30
C GLU A 118 -0.72 -5.54 -6.36
N ILE A 119 -1.10 -4.85 -5.30
CA ILE A 119 -0.15 -4.30 -4.33
C ILE A 119 0.52 -5.41 -3.54
N ALA A 120 -0.26 -6.39 -3.04
CA ALA A 120 0.30 -7.53 -2.30
C ALA A 120 1.28 -8.33 -3.16
N GLY A 121 0.91 -8.58 -4.42
CA GLY A 121 1.76 -9.30 -5.36
C GLY A 121 3.03 -8.55 -5.71
N ALA A 122 2.96 -7.24 -5.90
CA ALA A 122 4.14 -6.41 -6.15
C ALA A 122 5.11 -6.44 -4.97
N ALA A 123 4.59 -6.28 -3.76
CA ALA A 123 5.42 -6.30 -2.55
C ALA A 123 6.10 -7.66 -2.36
N ASP A 124 5.33 -8.74 -2.47
CA ASP A 124 5.84 -10.10 -2.25
C ASP A 124 6.88 -10.51 -3.31
N ARG A 125 6.64 -10.13 -4.57
CA ARG A 125 7.53 -10.51 -5.68
C ARG A 125 8.84 -9.73 -5.72
N LEU A 126 8.81 -8.46 -5.28
CA LEU A 126 9.93 -7.56 -5.45
C LEU A 126 10.81 -7.38 -4.21
N ASP A 127 10.33 -7.75 -3.02
CA ASP A 127 11.02 -7.45 -1.77
C ASP A 127 12.44 -8.03 -1.71
N ASP A 128 12.62 -9.33 -1.98
CA ASP A 128 13.93 -9.99 -1.93
C ASP A 128 14.84 -9.51 -3.05
N GLU A 129 14.30 -9.40 -4.27
CA GLU A 129 15.06 -8.96 -5.44
C GLU A 129 15.60 -7.54 -5.28
N LEU A 130 14.76 -6.64 -4.80
CA LEU A 130 15.16 -5.25 -4.59
C LEU A 130 16.10 -5.08 -3.40
N ALA A 131 15.94 -5.90 -2.36
CA ALA A 131 16.85 -5.88 -1.20
C ALA A 131 18.27 -6.22 -1.60
N GLU A 132 18.47 -7.18 -2.52
CA GLU A 132 19.81 -7.54 -3.02
C GLU A 132 20.50 -6.37 -3.73
N VAL A 133 19.73 -5.57 -4.48
CA VAL A 133 20.27 -4.48 -5.29
C VAL A 133 20.41 -3.19 -4.47
N LEU A 134 19.39 -2.85 -3.68
CA LEU A 134 19.31 -1.55 -3.00
C LEU A 134 19.81 -1.58 -1.57
N GLY A 135 20.07 -2.76 -1.02
CA GLY A 135 20.28 -2.91 0.41
C GLY A 135 18.94 -2.79 1.14
N GLY A 136 18.98 -2.47 2.42
CA GLY A 136 17.76 -2.49 3.21
C GLY A 136 17.26 -3.90 3.46
N LYS A 137 16.03 -4.02 3.91
CA LYS A 137 15.40 -5.31 4.19
C LYS A 137 13.90 -5.27 3.87
N PRO A 138 13.28 -6.43 3.60
CA PRO A 138 11.83 -6.49 3.44
C PRO A 138 11.13 -5.94 4.68
N TYR A 139 9.96 -5.35 4.47
CA TYR A 139 9.16 -4.82 5.56
C TYR A 139 8.71 -5.95 6.50
N GLU A 140 8.90 -5.76 7.79
CA GLU A 140 8.41 -6.69 8.80
C GLU A 140 7.10 -6.17 9.37
N VAL A 141 6.09 -7.06 9.43
CA VAL A 141 4.80 -6.73 10.03
C VAL A 141 5.01 -6.46 11.51
N LYS A 142 4.61 -5.26 11.94
CA LYS A 142 4.76 -4.86 13.34
C LYS A 142 3.54 -5.26 14.14
N ALA A 143 3.77 -5.79 15.33
CA ALA A 143 2.72 -6.11 16.29
C ALA A 143 2.29 -4.81 16.99
N GLU A 144 1.65 -3.91 16.26
CA GLU A 144 1.11 -2.68 16.80
C GLU A 144 -0.33 -2.90 17.27
N GLU A 145 -0.89 -1.87 17.90
CA GLU A 145 -2.27 -1.92 18.38
C GLU A 145 -3.24 -1.80 17.19
N TRP A 146 -3.51 -2.92 16.56
CA TRP A 146 -4.50 -3.04 15.51
C TRP A 146 -5.67 -3.88 16.00
N SER A 147 -6.88 -3.45 15.76
CA SER A 147 -8.09 -4.17 16.16
C SER A 147 -8.72 -4.89 14.95
N GLY A 148 -9.35 -6.03 15.25
CA GLY A 148 -9.97 -6.85 14.22
C GLY A 148 -9.23 -8.17 14.02
N ASP A 149 -9.65 -8.92 13.01
CA ASP A 149 -9.11 -10.27 12.75
C ASP A 149 -7.83 -10.23 11.92
#